data_486517c7ba631449e0de96af60cc0d1d
#
_entry.id   486517c7ba631449e0de96af60cc0d1d
#
_cell.length_a   1.000
_cell.length_b   1.000
_cell.length_c   1.000
_cell.angle_alpha   90.00
_cell.angle_beta   90.00
_cell.angle_gamma   90.00
#
_symmetry.space_group_name_H-M   'P 1'
#
loop_
_entity.id
_entity.type
_entity.pdbx_description
1 polymer ?
#
loop_
_entity_poly.entity_id
_entity_poly.type
_entity_poly.pdbx_seq_one_letter_code
_entity_poly.pdbx_strand_id
1 'polypeptide(L)'
;MTFKQALLLAAFCLLSITTHSATANYNVVPLPQSIMMTKGKPFVLNESTAITCTTSNELMQHNARFLAEYIADATGIKLAHTTTVPKGSGHILLTIDNKIAGKEAYRITVTQKQVTIAGSTAAGVFYGIQTLRKALPVATNNKVAAPVELPAVQIADAPLLPYRGMMLDCGRHFFPVSFVKRFIDMMALHNMNAFHWHLSEDQGWRIEIKKYPKLMEVGAWRSGTVVGHNSDVDDHQPHGGFYTQEEIKQIVEYARQRHIEVIPEIDIPGHTKALLAAYPELGCTGGPYTVSHNWGVHHDVLCVGNERVYAVLQDIIDELNQVFPSAYFNIGGDEAPSTRWQQ
;
A
#
# COMPACT_ATOMS: atom_id res chain seq x y z
N MET A 1 47.81 -10.53 44.16
CA MET A 1 47.59 -10.69 42.72
C MET A 1 48.75 -9.97 42.02
N THR A 2 49.61 -10.68 41.31
CA THR A 2 50.76 -10.07 40.64
C THR A 2 50.33 -9.38 39.35
N PHE A 3 51.05 -8.33 38.97
CA PHE A 3 50.78 -7.50 37.77
C PHE A 3 50.64 -8.35 36.49
N LYS A 4 51.33 -9.52 36.41
CA LYS A 4 51.18 -10.51 35.33
C LYS A 4 49.80 -11.20 35.31
N GLN A 5 49.19 -11.44 36.48
CA GLN A 5 47.86 -12.05 36.56
C GLN A 5 46.74 -11.08 36.18
N ALA A 6 46.90 -9.80 36.46
CA ALA A 6 45.99 -8.74 36.03
C ALA A 6 46.06 -8.49 34.50
N LEU A 7 47.23 -8.58 33.88
CA LEU A 7 47.39 -8.49 32.42
C LEU A 7 46.79 -9.70 31.68
N LEU A 8 46.85 -10.92 32.23
CA LEU A 8 46.21 -12.11 31.63
C LEU A 8 44.68 -12.07 31.76
N LEU A 9 44.14 -11.55 32.86
CA LEU A 9 42.68 -11.33 32.98
C LEU A 9 42.16 -10.23 32.01
N ALA A 10 42.91 -9.14 31.84
CA ALA A 10 42.58 -8.08 30.88
C ALA A 10 42.64 -8.58 29.43
N ALA A 11 43.61 -9.44 29.08
CA ALA A 11 43.71 -10.06 27.75
C ALA A 11 42.60 -11.09 27.49
N PHE A 12 42.07 -11.77 28.51
CA PHE A 12 40.95 -12.72 28.36
C PHE A 12 39.58 -12.02 28.27
N CYS A 13 39.42 -10.82 28.83
CA CYS A 13 38.19 -10.01 28.65
C CYS A 13 38.08 -9.32 27.31
N LEU A 14 39.16 -9.29 26.51
CA LEU A 14 39.17 -8.67 25.18
C LEU A 14 38.83 -9.64 24.02
N LEU A 15 38.55 -10.90 24.32
CA LEU A 15 38.47 -11.98 23.32
C LEU A 15 37.12 -12.68 23.23
N SER A 16 36.03 -12.04 23.58
CA SER A 16 34.70 -12.66 23.38
C SER A 16 33.60 -11.64 23.11
N ILE A 17 33.83 -10.68 22.23
CA ILE A 17 32.70 -10.09 21.49
C ILE A 17 32.49 -11.02 20.30
N THR A 18 31.82 -12.16 20.54
CA THR A 18 31.21 -12.90 19.45
C THR A 18 30.07 -12.03 18.93
N THR A 19 30.36 -11.24 17.91
CA THR A 19 29.30 -10.60 17.12
C THR A 19 28.50 -11.74 16.48
N HIS A 20 27.39 -12.10 17.11
CA HIS A 20 26.45 -13.00 16.45
C HIS A 20 25.87 -12.21 15.29
N SER A 21 26.25 -12.58 14.05
CA SER A 21 25.63 -12.05 12.86
C SER A 21 24.16 -12.50 12.84
N ALA A 22 23.26 -11.57 12.61
CA ALA A 22 21.86 -11.92 12.44
C ALA A 22 21.69 -12.61 11.06
N THR A 23 20.86 -13.64 11.00
CA THR A 23 20.68 -14.46 9.78
C THR A 23 19.27 -14.26 9.23
N ALA A 24 19.16 -14.03 7.93
CA ALA A 24 17.87 -13.95 7.23
C ALA A 24 17.14 -15.29 7.21
N ASN A 25 15.80 -15.22 7.29
CA ASN A 25 14.92 -16.37 7.23
C ASN A 25 13.96 -16.23 6.05
N TYR A 26 14.06 -17.11 5.05
CA TYR A 26 13.23 -17.07 3.86
C TYR A 26 11.84 -17.69 4.02
N ASN A 27 11.49 -18.18 5.21
CA ASN A 27 10.14 -18.64 5.52
C ASN A 27 9.21 -17.45 5.81
N VAL A 28 8.82 -16.74 4.76
CA VAL A 28 8.07 -15.48 4.81
C VAL A 28 6.61 -15.65 4.40
N VAL A 29 5.78 -14.66 4.68
CA VAL A 29 4.35 -14.64 4.26
C VAL A 29 4.12 -13.48 3.27
N PRO A 30 3.55 -13.73 2.08
CA PRO A 30 3.25 -15.04 1.47
C PRO A 30 4.50 -15.90 1.28
N LEU A 31 4.33 -17.21 1.34
CA LEU A 31 5.44 -18.14 1.10
C LEU A 31 5.71 -18.24 -0.40
N PRO A 32 6.95 -18.02 -0.88
CA PRO A 32 7.29 -18.22 -2.29
C PRO A 32 7.04 -19.66 -2.75
N GLN A 33 6.66 -19.82 -4.02
CA GLN A 33 6.36 -21.14 -4.61
C GLN A 33 7.55 -22.10 -4.56
N SER A 34 8.77 -21.58 -4.64
CA SER A 34 9.98 -22.39 -4.57
C SER A 34 11.06 -21.70 -3.76
N ILE A 35 11.59 -22.39 -2.76
CA ILE A 35 12.74 -21.97 -1.96
C ILE A 35 13.71 -23.15 -1.93
N MET A 36 14.87 -23.00 -2.55
CA MET A 36 15.89 -24.03 -2.62
C MET A 36 17.20 -23.54 -2.00
N MET A 37 17.50 -24.00 -0.78
CA MET A 37 18.78 -23.71 -0.15
C MET A 37 19.90 -24.35 -0.95
N THR A 38 20.97 -23.60 -1.21
CA THR A 38 22.10 -24.07 -2.01
C THR A 38 23.35 -24.25 -1.13
N LYS A 39 24.24 -25.13 -1.57
CA LYS A 39 25.54 -25.29 -0.89
C LYS A 39 26.41 -24.08 -1.22
N GLY A 40 26.79 -23.30 -0.20
CA GLY A 40 27.62 -22.11 -0.36
C GLY A 40 27.72 -21.33 0.95
N LYS A 41 28.69 -20.43 1.02
CA LYS A 41 28.78 -19.47 2.12
C LYS A 41 27.67 -18.41 1.94
N PRO A 42 27.14 -17.85 3.05
CA PRO A 42 26.16 -16.78 2.96
C PRO A 42 26.75 -15.53 2.32
N PHE A 43 25.88 -14.69 1.75
CA PHE A 43 26.21 -13.31 1.45
C PHE A 43 26.21 -12.51 2.74
N VAL A 44 27.24 -11.69 2.95
CA VAL A 44 27.35 -10.83 4.13
C VAL A 44 26.92 -9.41 3.76
N LEU A 45 25.74 -9.03 4.23
CA LEU A 45 25.19 -7.69 4.06
C LEU A 45 25.80 -6.76 5.12
N ASN A 46 26.45 -5.71 4.67
CA ASN A 46 27.09 -4.68 5.50
C ASN A 46 27.14 -3.32 4.78
N GLU A 47 27.68 -2.30 5.41
CA GLU A 47 27.74 -0.94 4.88
C GLU A 47 28.53 -0.79 3.56
N SER A 48 29.41 -1.73 3.23
CA SER A 48 30.13 -1.75 1.95
C SER A 48 29.31 -2.38 0.79
N THR A 49 28.15 -2.95 1.10
CA THR A 49 27.24 -3.51 0.08
C THR A 49 26.59 -2.38 -0.71
N ALA A 50 26.59 -2.50 -2.05
CA ALA A 50 25.89 -1.56 -2.93
C ALA A 50 24.64 -2.18 -3.54
N ILE A 51 23.58 -1.39 -3.72
CA ILE A 51 22.42 -1.78 -4.54
C ILE A 51 22.67 -1.26 -5.95
N THR A 52 22.64 -2.18 -6.93
CA THR A 52 22.90 -1.85 -8.34
C THR A 52 21.64 -2.00 -9.17
N CYS A 53 21.27 -0.92 -9.87
CA CYS A 53 20.18 -0.90 -10.85
C CYS A 53 20.68 -0.19 -12.12
N THR A 54 21.00 -0.92 -13.17
CA THR A 54 21.66 -0.40 -14.36
C THR A 54 20.69 0.24 -15.37
N THR A 55 19.39 0.06 -15.21
CA THR A 55 18.38 0.63 -16.11
C THR A 55 17.95 2.04 -15.67
N SER A 56 17.62 2.90 -16.63
CA SER A 56 17.01 4.21 -16.39
C SER A 56 15.50 4.16 -16.17
N ASN A 57 14.88 2.97 -16.18
CA ASN A 57 13.45 2.82 -15.89
C ASN A 57 13.13 3.39 -14.51
N GLU A 58 12.20 4.33 -14.46
CA GLU A 58 11.84 5.10 -13.25
C GLU A 58 11.39 4.18 -12.10
N LEU A 59 10.49 3.22 -12.36
CA LEU A 59 10.00 2.29 -11.34
C LEU A 59 11.11 1.38 -10.80
N MET A 60 12.07 0.99 -11.65
CA MET A 60 13.24 0.24 -11.19
C MET A 60 14.16 1.09 -10.30
N GLN A 61 14.31 2.38 -10.58
CA GLN A 61 15.05 3.29 -9.72
C GLN A 61 14.32 3.52 -8.38
N HIS A 62 12.97 3.57 -8.38
CA HIS A 62 12.19 3.56 -7.15
C HIS A 62 12.37 2.26 -6.36
N ASN A 63 12.32 1.11 -7.02
CA ASN A 63 12.56 -0.19 -6.39
C ASN A 63 13.92 -0.25 -5.68
N ALA A 64 14.97 0.31 -6.29
CA ALA A 64 16.29 0.36 -5.67
C ALA A 64 16.32 1.24 -4.41
N ARG A 65 15.64 2.39 -4.43
CA ARG A 65 15.51 3.25 -3.25
C ARG A 65 14.72 2.56 -2.13
N PHE A 66 13.58 1.95 -2.44
CA PHE A 66 12.79 1.18 -1.46
C PHE A 66 13.60 0.05 -0.83
N LEU A 67 14.40 -0.68 -1.61
CA LEU A 67 15.24 -1.72 -1.03
C LEU A 67 16.26 -1.14 -0.05
N ALA A 68 16.88 0.00 -0.37
CA ALA A 68 17.82 0.68 0.52
C ALA A 68 17.14 1.12 1.84
N GLU A 69 15.94 1.71 1.74
CA GLU A 69 15.13 2.14 2.88
C GLU A 69 14.72 0.93 3.74
N TYR A 70 14.19 -0.14 3.14
CA TYR A 70 13.78 -1.34 3.87
C TYR A 70 14.92 -2.04 4.58
N ILE A 71 16.12 -2.07 3.98
CA ILE A 71 17.31 -2.60 4.64
C ILE A 71 17.71 -1.69 5.81
N ALA A 72 17.71 -0.39 5.61
CA ALA A 72 18.05 0.56 6.68
C ALA A 72 17.06 0.47 7.85
N ASP A 73 15.76 0.38 7.59
CA ASP A 73 14.72 0.26 8.61
C ASP A 73 14.82 -1.06 9.40
N ALA A 74 15.08 -2.17 8.70
CA ALA A 74 15.15 -3.49 9.33
C ALA A 74 16.46 -3.70 10.10
N THR A 75 17.58 -3.16 9.63
CA THR A 75 18.92 -3.51 10.10
C THR A 75 19.76 -2.31 10.56
N GLY A 76 19.37 -1.08 10.21
CA GLY A 76 20.17 0.13 10.39
C GLY A 76 21.31 0.30 9.38
N ILE A 77 21.54 -0.68 8.49
CA ILE A 77 22.62 -0.62 7.48
C ILE A 77 22.18 0.29 6.34
N LYS A 78 22.90 1.36 6.09
CA LYS A 78 22.65 2.30 5.00
C LYS A 78 23.46 1.92 3.78
N LEU A 79 22.78 1.58 2.67
CA LEU A 79 23.39 1.13 1.44
C LEU A 79 23.46 2.24 0.38
N ALA A 80 24.58 2.26 -0.37
CA ALA A 80 24.69 3.10 -1.55
C ALA A 80 23.91 2.51 -2.72
N HIS A 81 23.26 3.40 -3.49
CA HIS A 81 22.64 3.05 -4.78
C HIS A 81 23.58 3.43 -5.92
N THR A 82 23.75 2.55 -6.91
CA THR A 82 24.64 2.74 -8.06
C THR A 82 24.00 2.25 -9.35
N THR A 83 24.31 2.92 -10.46
CA THR A 83 23.86 2.53 -11.81
C THR A 83 24.89 1.67 -12.55
N THR A 84 26.07 1.46 -11.97
CA THR A 84 27.13 0.62 -12.56
C THR A 84 27.44 -0.53 -11.62
N VAL A 85 27.64 -1.73 -12.19
CA VAL A 85 28.02 -2.91 -11.42
C VAL A 85 29.42 -2.70 -10.84
N PRO A 86 29.60 -2.74 -9.51
CA PRO A 86 30.91 -2.60 -8.89
C PRO A 86 31.89 -3.69 -9.35
N LYS A 87 33.15 -3.35 -9.50
CA LYS A 87 34.21 -4.34 -9.68
C LYS A 87 34.44 -5.06 -8.36
N GLY A 88 34.07 -6.34 -8.26
CA GLY A 88 34.27 -7.15 -7.05
C GLY A 88 32.99 -7.80 -6.54
N SER A 89 33.03 -8.20 -5.27
CA SER A 89 31.91 -8.85 -4.57
C SER A 89 31.19 -7.83 -3.66
N GLY A 90 29.98 -8.17 -3.23
CA GLY A 90 29.27 -7.40 -2.22
C GLY A 90 28.24 -6.42 -2.79
N HIS A 91 27.44 -6.84 -3.78
CA HIS A 91 26.35 -6.01 -4.29
C HIS A 91 25.03 -6.79 -4.44
N ILE A 92 23.93 -6.05 -4.43
CA ILE A 92 22.59 -6.54 -4.73
C ILE A 92 22.21 -5.99 -6.09
N LEU A 93 22.04 -6.86 -7.07
CA LEU A 93 21.67 -6.51 -8.45
C LEU A 93 20.15 -6.61 -8.62
N LEU A 94 19.53 -5.51 -9.04
CA LEU A 94 18.14 -5.49 -9.50
C LEU A 94 18.11 -5.48 -11.03
N THR A 95 17.40 -6.41 -11.64
CA THR A 95 17.37 -6.57 -13.10
C THR A 95 16.01 -7.04 -13.60
N ILE A 96 15.69 -6.70 -14.85
CA ILE A 96 14.55 -7.28 -15.58
C ILE A 96 15.09 -8.42 -16.44
N ASP A 97 14.44 -9.59 -16.34
CA ASP A 97 14.72 -10.76 -17.18
C ASP A 97 13.43 -11.20 -17.88
N ASN A 98 13.32 -10.86 -19.16
CA ASN A 98 12.15 -11.17 -20.00
C ASN A 98 11.94 -12.68 -20.24
N LYS A 99 12.87 -13.55 -19.81
CA LYS A 99 12.72 -15.01 -19.86
C LYS A 99 11.91 -15.55 -18.68
N ILE A 100 11.69 -14.76 -17.64
CA ILE A 100 10.82 -15.14 -16.52
C ILE A 100 9.38 -15.03 -16.99
N ALA A 101 8.64 -16.15 -16.97
CA ALA A 101 7.25 -16.19 -17.37
C ALA A 101 6.32 -15.59 -16.28
N GLY A 102 5.31 -14.80 -16.71
CA GLY A 102 4.33 -14.14 -15.84
C GLY A 102 4.71 -12.70 -15.51
N LYS A 103 3.72 -11.76 -15.60
CA LYS A 103 3.97 -10.30 -15.49
C LYS A 103 4.56 -9.84 -14.16
N GLU A 104 4.35 -10.60 -13.09
CA GLU A 104 4.76 -10.23 -11.73
C GLU A 104 5.69 -11.28 -11.11
N ALA A 105 6.20 -12.20 -11.94
CA ALA A 105 7.09 -13.27 -11.50
C ALA A 105 8.51 -12.74 -11.23
N TYR A 106 9.20 -13.39 -10.29
CA TYR A 106 10.57 -13.02 -9.93
C TYR A 106 11.41 -14.23 -9.53
N ARG A 107 12.72 -14.01 -9.51
CA ARG A 107 13.72 -14.91 -8.94
C ARG A 107 14.67 -14.15 -8.03
N ILE A 108 15.05 -14.78 -6.92
CA ILE A 108 16.13 -14.29 -6.06
C ILE A 108 17.21 -15.37 -6.05
N THR A 109 18.45 -14.95 -6.32
CA THR A 109 19.62 -15.83 -6.21
C THR A 109 20.60 -15.18 -5.25
N VAL A 110 20.92 -15.88 -4.17
CA VAL A 110 21.92 -15.46 -3.18
C VAL A 110 23.13 -16.36 -3.28
N THR A 111 24.27 -15.74 -3.53
CA THR A 111 25.59 -16.38 -3.50
C THR A 111 26.49 -15.62 -2.54
N GLN A 112 27.64 -16.16 -2.16
CA GLN A 112 28.59 -15.43 -1.32
C GLN A 112 29.01 -14.07 -1.88
N LYS A 113 28.99 -13.89 -3.20
CA LYS A 113 29.50 -12.70 -3.89
C LYS A 113 28.44 -11.65 -4.23
N GLN A 114 27.20 -12.11 -4.44
CA GLN A 114 26.15 -11.29 -5.01
C GLN A 114 24.77 -11.81 -4.61
N VAL A 115 23.84 -10.87 -4.42
CA VAL A 115 22.39 -11.11 -4.43
C VAL A 115 21.84 -10.60 -5.75
N THR A 116 21.09 -11.41 -6.48
CA THR A 116 20.37 -10.97 -7.67
C THR A 116 18.88 -11.09 -7.44
N ILE A 117 18.15 -10.00 -7.68
CA ILE A 117 16.68 -9.98 -7.73
C ILE A 117 16.30 -9.67 -9.16
N ALA A 118 15.82 -10.69 -9.88
CA ALA A 118 15.40 -10.61 -11.26
C ALA A 118 13.87 -10.74 -11.33
N GLY A 119 13.20 -9.81 -12.00
CA GLY A 119 11.76 -9.87 -12.25
C GLY A 119 11.45 -9.88 -13.73
N SER A 120 10.32 -10.42 -14.12
CA SER A 120 9.80 -10.31 -15.50
C SER A 120 9.49 -8.85 -15.88
N THR A 121 9.14 -8.03 -14.88
CA THR A 121 8.87 -6.60 -14.98
C THR A 121 9.39 -5.90 -13.72
N ALA A 122 9.29 -4.57 -13.66
CA ALA A 122 9.60 -3.80 -12.44
C ALA A 122 8.73 -4.24 -11.24
N ALA A 123 7.46 -4.63 -11.48
CA ALA A 123 6.59 -5.17 -10.45
C ALA A 123 7.12 -6.51 -9.89
N GLY A 124 7.57 -7.42 -10.77
CA GLY A 124 8.19 -8.67 -10.32
C GLY A 124 9.43 -8.42 -9.46
N VAL A 125 10.30 -7.47 -9.85
CA VAL A 125 11.45 -7.07 -9.03
C VAL A 125 11.01 -6.54 -7.68
N PHE A 126 9.95 -5.72 -7.63
CA PHE A 126 9.40 -5.17 -6.39
C PHE A 126 8.92 -6.29 -5.44
N TYR A 127 8.21 -7.31 -5.95
CA TYR A 127 7.79 -8.44 -5.11
C TYR A 127 8.96 -9.29 -4.62
N GLY A 128 10.01 -9.44 -5.43
CA GLY A 128 11.27 -10.03 -4.98
C GLY A 128 11.91 -9.22 -3.85
N ILE A 129 11.86 -7.89 -3.93
CA ILE A 129 12.30 -6.99 -2.86
C ILE A 129 11.47 -7.19 -1.60
N GLN A 130 10.14 -7.29 -1.70
CA GLN A 130 9.28 -7.54 -0.54
C GLN A 130 9.59 -8.90 0.13
N THR A 131 9.92 -9.91 -0.66
CA THR A 131 10.35 -11.22 -0.13
C THR A 131 11.66 -11.10 0.63
N LEU A 132 12.67 -10.43 0.06
CA LEU A 132 13.94 -10.19 0.75
C LEU A 132 13.74 -9.34 2.01
N ARG A 133 12.94 -8.26 1.95
CA ARG A 133 12.59 -7.41 3.10
C ARG A 133 12.06 -8.21 4.27
N LYS A 134 11.08 -9.10 4.01
CA LYS A 134 10.46 -9.95 5.03
C LYS A 134 11.41 -11.02 5.60
N ALA A 135 12.41 -11.43 4.82
CA ALA A 135 13.42 -12.38 5.25
C ALA A 135 14.49 -11.75 6.17
N LEU A 136 14.67 -10.44 6.14
CA LEU A 136 15.64 -9.74 6.97
C LEU A 136 15.29 -9.85 8.46
N PRO A 137 16.27 -10.00 9.36
CA PRO A 137 16.03 -9.93 10.78
C PRO A 137 15.57 -8.53 11.17
N VAL A 138 14.54 -8.44 11.99
CA VAL A 138 14.05 -7.16 12.51
C VAL A 138 14.92 -6.73 13.69
N ALA A 139 15.41 -5.51 13.68
CA ALA A 139 16.16 -4.94 14.78
C ALA A 139 15.28 -4.90 16.06
N THR A 140 15.72 -5.56 17.12
CA THR A 140 15.09 -5.48 18.42
C THR A 140 15.79 -4.39 19.26
N ASN A 141 14.99 -3.48 19.87
CA ASN A 141 15.50 -2.39 20.72
C ASN A 141 16.45 -1.40 20.03
N ASN A 142 16.21 -1.05 18.77
CA ASN A 142 17.04 -0.16 17.96
C ASN A 142 18.54 -0.55 17.89
N LYS A 143 18.88 -1.78 18.21
CA LYS A 143 20.24 -2.28 18.07
C LYS A 143 20.38 -3.06 16.78
N VAL A 144 21.26 -2.58 15.94
CA VAL A 144 21.65 -3.24 14.71
C VAL A 144 22.46 -4.48 15.05
N ALA A 145 22.04 -5.63 14.56
CA ALA A 145 22.91 -6.79 14.47
C ALA A 145 23.63 -6.72 13.11
N ALA A 146 24.68 -5.93 13.03
CA ALA A 146 25.55 -5.93 11.85
C ALA A 146 26.72 -6.89 12.09
N PRO A 147 27.15 -7.63 11.07
CA PRO A 147 26.57 -7.79 9.74
C PRO A 147 25.37 -8.75 9.72
N VAL A 148 24.59 -8.72 8.61
CA VAL A 148 23.47 -9.66 8.38
C VAL A 148 23.92 -10.71 7.37
N GLU A 149 23.73 -11.97 7.71
CA GLU A 149 23.99 -13.08 6.81
C GLU A 149 22.73 -13.46 6.02
N LEU A 150 22.85 -13.49 4.71
CA LEU A 150 21.83 -14.00 3.79
C LEU A 150 22.28 -15.39 3.32
N PRO A 151 21.71 -16.49 3.81
CA PRO A 151 22.06 -17.84 3.39
C PRO A 151 21.94 -18.03 1.87
N ALA A 152 22.83 -18.84 1.29
CA ALA A 152 22.81 -19.10 -0.14
C ALA A 152 21.53 -19.85 -0.53
N VAL A 153 20.76 -19.28 -1.48
CA VAL A 153 19.42 -19.75 -1.84
C VAL A 153 19.08 -19.39 -3.28
N GLN A 154 18.21 -20.17 -3.88
CA GLN A 154 17.46 -19.84 -5.07
C GLN A 154 15.96 -19.81 -4.71
N ILE A 155 15.31 -18.70 -4.98
CA ILE A 155 13.86 -18.51 -4.78
C ILE A 155 13.26 -18.20 -6.15
N ALA A 156 12.13 -18.82 -6.46
CA ALA A 156 11.32 -18.47 -7.62
C ALA A 156 9.86 -18.38 -7.19
N ASP A 157 9.19 -17.32 -7.63
CA ASP A 157 7.81 -17.08 -7.28
C ASP A 157 7.07 -16.31 -8.38
N ALA A 158 5.77 -16.51 -8.40
CA ALA A 158 4.82 -15.75 -9.21
C ALA A 158 3.49 -15.72 -8.48
N PRO A 159 2.75 -14.61 -8.52
CA PRO A 159 1.43 -14.56 -7.92
C PRO A 159 0.49 -15.61 -8.53
N LEU A 160 -0.24 -16.32 -7.67
CA LEU A 160 -1.25 -17.28 -8.11
C LEU A 160 -2.48 -16.58 -8.72
N LEU A 161 -2.84 -15.42 -8.14
CA LEU A 161 -3.98 -14.62 -8.59
C LEU A 161 -3.50 -13.30 -9.17
N PRO A 162 -3.98 -12.89 -10.35
CA PRO A 162 -3.60 -11.62 -10.96
C PRO A 162 -4.18 -10.40 -10.23
N TYR A 163 -5.34 -10.53 -9.59
CA TYR A 163 -5.97 -9.50 -8.77
C TYR A 163 -5.81 -9.83 -7.28
N ARG A 164 -5.18 -8.94 -6.54
CA ARG A 164 -4.96 -9.08 -5.08
C ARG A 164 -5.32 -7.75 -4.44
N GLY A 165 -6.62 -7.55 -4.28
CA GLY A 165 -7.19 -6.28 -3.83
C GLY A 165 -7.46 -6.22 -2.33
N MET A 166 -7.52 -4.99 -1.85
CA MET A 166 -8.04 -4.65 -0.53
C MET A 166 -8.83 -3.35 -0.63
N MET A 167 -9.95 -3.27 0.08
CA MET A 167 -10.81 -2.09 0.11
C MET A 167 -10.60 -1.31 1.41
N LEU A 168 -10.64 0.03 1.30
CA LEU A 168 -10.73 0.94 2.44
C LEU A 168 -11.97 1.80 2.27
N ASP A 169 -12.91 1.67 3.21
CA ASP A 169 -14.10 2.49 3.31
C ASP A 169 -13.78 3.83 3.99
N CYS A 170 -13.63 4.86 3.20
CA CYS A 170 -13.49 6.24 3.66
C CYS A 170 -14.83 6.99 3.71
N GLY A 171 -15.85 6.47 3.06
CA GLY A 171 -17.20 7.07 3.04
C GLY A 171 -17.81 7.07 4.43
N ARG A 172 -17.85 5.94 5.08
CA ARG A 172 -18.41 5.82 6.43
C ARG A 172 -17.54 6.44 7.50
N HIS A 173 -16.21 6.42 7.33
CA HIS A 173 -15.26 7.13 8.20
C HIS A 173 -14.10 7.72 7.40
N PHE A 174 -13.91 9.05 7.51
CA PHE A 174 -12.82 9.72 6.85
C PHE A 174 -11.47 9.42 7.51
N PHE A 175 -10.47 9.02 6.72
CA PHE A 175 -9.09 8.81 7.15
C PHE A 175 -8.17 9.84 6.50
N PRO A 176 -7.19 10.41 7.22
CA PRO A 176 -6.27 11.37 6.64
C PRO A 176 -5.32 10.71 5.60
N VAL A 177 -4.77 11.52 4.70
CA VAL A 177 -3.84 11.08 3.63
C VAL A 177 -2.70 10.21 4.17
N SER A 178 -2.17 10.54 5.36
CA SER A 178 -1.10 9.77 6.00
C SER A 178 -1.51 8.34 6.35
N PHE A 179 -2.77 8.14 6.77
CA PHE A 179 -3.32 6.80 7.03
C PHE A 179 -3.47 6.01 5.71
N VAL A 180 -4.01 6.64 4.66
CA VAL A 180 -4.17 5.98 3.35
C VAL A 180 -2.81 5.53 2.79
N LYS A 181 -1.78 6.38 2.88
CA LYS A 181 -0.41 6.01 2.48
C LYS A 181 0.12 4.83 3.30
N ARG A 182 -0.11 4.81 4.62
CA ARG A 182 0.27 3.68 5.47
C ARG A 182 -0.48 2.39 5.12
N PHE A 183 -1.77 2.51 4.75
CA PHE A 183 -2.57 1.37 4.27
C PHE A 183 -1.97 0.79 2.98
N ILE A 184 -1.59 1.64 2.03
CA ILE A 184 -0.89 1.25 0.80
C ILE A 184 0.45 0.57 1.11
N ASP A 185 1.22 1.03 2.10
CA ASP A 185 2.47 0.38 2.53
C ASP A 185 2.23 -1.03 3.07
N MET A 186 1.13 -1.24 3.81
CA MET A 186 0.75 -2.58 4.28
C MET A 186 0.32 -3.48 3.13
N MET A 187 -0.43 -2.96 2.16
CA MET A 187 -0.79 -3.69 0.95
C MET A 187 0.46 -4.13 0.18
N ALA A 188 1.42 -3.21 -0.01
CA ALA A 188 2.70 -3.50 -0.67
C ALA A 188 3.49 -4.60 0.05
N LEU A 189 3.54 -4.57 1.39
CA LEU A 189 4.20 -5.59 2.20
C LEU A 189 3.61 -6.98 1.97
N HIS A 190 2.31 -7.06 1.71
CA HIS A 190 1.58 -8.32 1.46
C HIS A 190 1.43 -8.67 -0.02
N ASN A 191 2.18 -8.01 -0.91
CA ASN A 191 2.18 -8.24 -2.36
C ASN A 191 0.80 -8.03 -3.01
N MET A 192 -0.02 -7.14 -2.46
CA MET A 192 -1.30 -6.72 -3.06
C MET A 192 -1.05 -5.70 -4.17
N ASN A 193 -1.92 -5.67 -5.19
CA ASN A 193 -1.74 -4.84 -6.38
C ASN A 193 -2.97 -4.01 -6.77
N ALA A 194 -4.07 -4.09 -6.04
CA ALA A 194 -5.29 -3.34 -6.33
C ALA A 194 -5.85 -2.72 -5.04
N PHE A 195 -5.88 -1.40 -4.98
CA PHE A 195 -6.47 -0.64 -3.88
C PHE A 195 -7.85 -0.15 -4.31
N HIS A 196 -8.90 -0.78 -3.79
CA HIS A 196 -10.27 -0.35 -3.94
C HIS A 196 -10.57 0.74 -2.90
N TRP A 197 -10.75 1.98 -3.38
CA TRP A 197 -10.93 3.13 -2.51
C TRP A 197 -12.39 3.60 -2.56
N HIS A 198 -13.13 3.27 -1.51
CA HIS A 198 -14.55 3.58 -1.36
C HIS A 198 -14.71 5.01 -0.83
N LEU A 199 -15.19 5.93 -1.65
CA LEU A 199 -15.10 7.37 -1.45
C LEU A 199 -16.44 8.07 -1.24
N SER A 200 -17.57 7.40 -1.40
CA SER A 200 -18.88 8.00 -1.16
C SER A 200 -19.82 7.03 -0.47
N GLU A 201 -20.61 7.57 0.46
CA GLU A 201 -21.57 6.84 1.26
C GLU A 201 -22.66 7.74 1.82
N ASP A 202 -23.68 7.15 2.47
CA ASP A 202 -24.72 7.87 3.19
C ASP A 202 -24.16 8.77 4.29
N GLN A 203 -23.02 8.39 4.90
CA GLN A 203 -22.39 9.07 6.01
C GLN A 203 -21.32 10.07 5.59
N GLY A 204 -21.00 10.14 4.29
CA GLY A 204 -20.08 11.16 3.80
C GLY A 204 -19.61 11.00 2.37
N TRP A 205 -19.44 12.15 1.71
CA TRP A 205 -18.79 12.30 0.43
C TRP A 205 -17.31 12.68 0.63
N ARG A 206 -16.37 11.94 0.07
CA ARG A 206 -14.94 12.08 0.44
C ARG A 206 -14.01 12.55 -0.66
N ILE A 207 -14.54 13.01 -1.78
CA ILE A 207 -13.73 13.40 -2.93
C ILE A 207 -14.13 14.75 -3.50
N GLU A 208 -13.15 15.62 -3.76
CA GLU A 208 -13.38 16.93 -4.37
C GLU A 208 -13.91 16.79 -5.79
N ILE A 209 -15.09 17.39 -6.02
CA ILE A 209 -15.69 17.61 -7.34
C ILE A 209 -15.87 19.11 -7.54
N LYS A 210 -15.03 19.70 -8.35
CA LYS A 210 -14.99 21.18 -8.52
C LYS A 210 -16.29 21.74 -9.10
N LYS A 211 -16.94 20.98 -9.97
CA LYS A 211 -18.22 21.35 -10.57
C LYS A 211 -19.38 21.32 -9.55
N TYR A 212 -19.25 20.54 -8.49
CA TYR A 212 -20.28 20.34 -7.47
C TYR A 212 -19.78 20.65 -6.05
N PRO A 213 -19.45 21.92 -5.69
CA PRO A 213 -18.76 22.27 -4.45
C PRO A 213 -19.55 21.92 -3.18
N LYS A 214 -20.89 21.89 -3.22
CA LYS A 214 -21.69 21.47 -2.07
C LYS A 214 -21.45 20.05 -1.62
N LEU A 215 -20.88 19.18 -2.47
CA LEU A 215 -20.47 17.84 -2.05
C LEU A 215 -19.43 17.90 -0.93
N MET A 216 -18.50 18.87 -1.00
CA MET A 216 -17.48 19.10 0.03
C MET A 216 -17.98 19.95 1.18
N GLU A 217 -18.83 20.95 0.91
CA GLU A 217 -19.34 21.88 1.90
C GLU A 217 -20.39 21.22 2.82
N VAL A 218 -21.25 20.36 2.27
CA VAL A 218 -22.38 19.71 2.96
C VAL A 218 -22.15 18.19 3.06
N GLY A 219 -21.95 17.54 1.90
CA GLY A 219 -21.89 16.07 1.81
C GLY A 219 -20.72 15.46 2.55
N ALA A 220 -19.63 16.18 2.75
CA ALA A 220 -18.45 15.67 3.46
C ALA A 220 -18.56 15.68 4.99
N TRP A 221 -19.62 16.22 5.56
CA TRP A 221 -19.73 16.50 7.00
C TRP A 221 -21.03 15.98 7.61
N ARG A 222 -20.94 15.38 8.79
CA ARG A 222 -22.08 15.01 9.63
C ARG A 222 -21.90 15.53 11.05
N SER A 223 -23.01 15.74 11.77
CA SER A 223 -23.00 16.37 13.10
C SER A 223 -22.81 15.37 14.24
N GLY A 224 -22.83 14.07 13.96
CA GLY A 224 -22.64 13.00 14.93
C GLY A 224 -22.48 11.65 14.27
N THR A 225 -22.21 10.63 15.07
CA THR A 225 -22.10 9.24 14.64
C THR A 225 -22.79 8.32 15.64
N VAL A 226 -23.56 7.35 15.16
CA VAL A 226 -24.14 6.32 16.02
C VAL A 226 -23.04 5.53 16.73
N VAL A 227 -23.19 5.30 18.02
CA VAL A 227 -22.24 4.54 18.84
C VAL A 227 -22.62 3.06 18.83
N GLY A 228 -21.82 2.26 18.13
CA GLY A 228 -22.08 0.84 17.93
C GLY A 228 -23.07 0.56 16.80
N HIS A 229 -23.42 -0.72 16.61
CA HIS A 229 -24.32 -1.18 15.56
C HIS A 229 -25.76 -1.20 16.06
N ASN A 230 -26.70 -0.62 15.30
CA ASN A 230 -28.13 -0.56 15.63
C ASN A 230 -28.43 0.01 17.03
N SER A 231 -27.67 1.02 17.44
CA SER A 231 -27.87 1.73 18.71
C SER A 231 -28.65 3.03 18.49
N ASP A 232 -29.43 3.45 19.49
CA ASP A 232 -30.08 4.76 19.51
C ASP A 232 -29.19 5.86 20.13
N VAL A 233 -27.94 5.52 20.47
CA VAL A 233 -26.97 6.45 21.05
C VAL A 233 -26.16 7.11 19.96
N ASP A 234 -26.16 8.44 19.92
CA ASP A 234 -25.32 9.26 19.03
C ASP A 234 -24.24 9.95 19.86
N ASP A 235 -23.02 10.04 19.30
CA ASP A 235 -21.90 10.68 19.99
C ASP A 235 -21.94 12.22 19.93
N HIS A 236 -22.80 12.79 19.07
CA HIS A 236 -22.91 14.22 18.82
C HIS A 236 -21.58 14.93 18.52
N GLN A 237 -20.60 14.17 17.99
CA GLN A 237 -19.30 14.72 17.59
C GLN A 237 -19.28 14.93 16.08
N PRO A 238 -19.07 16.16 15.59
CA PRO A 238 -18.91 16.41 14.17
C PRO A 238 -17.78 15.56 13.58
N HIS A 239 -18.06 14.89 12.47
CA HIS A 239 -17.08 14.08 11.76
C HIS A 239 -17.16 14.38 10.26
N GLY A 240 -15.99 14.47 9.60
CA GLY A 240 -15.95 14.67 8.16
C GLY A 240 -14.57 14.94 7.63
N GLY A 241 -14.53 15.29 6.37
CA GLY A 241 -13.33 15.53 5.57
C GLY A 241 -13.50 14.98 4.17
N PHE A 242 -12.65 15.44 3.29
CA PHE A 242 -12.57 14.97 1.91
C PHE A 242 -11.14 15.09 1.41
N TYR A 243 -10.83 14.40 0.31
CA TYR A 243 -9.54 14.50 -0.37
C TYR A 243 -9.65 15.48 -1.52
N THR A 244 -8.73 16.42 -1.58
CA THR A 244 -8.57 17.29 -2.75
C THR A 244 -8.05 16.47 -3.94
N GLN A 245 -8.30 16.93 -5.16
CA GLN A 245 -7.78 16.24 -6.36
C GLN A 245 -6.24 16.14 -6.36
N GLU A 246 -5.56 17.12 -5.77
CA GLU A 246 -4.11 17.10 -5.64
C GLU A 246 -3.64 16.04 -4.63
N GLU A 247 -4.34 15.86 -3.51
CA GLU A 247 -4.08 14.79 -2.55
C GLU A 247 -4.33 13.41 -3.17
N ILE A 248 -5.40 13.29 -4.00
CA ILE A 248 -5.68 12.05 -4.73
C ILE A 248 -4.56 11.72 -5.70
N LYS A 249 -4.11 12.67 -6.52
CA LYS A 249 -2.97 12.48 -7.43
C LYS A 249 -1.70 12.04 -6.69
N GLN A 250 -1.43 12.63 -5.52
CA GLN A 250 -0.31 12.22 -4.67
C GLN A 250 -0.46 10.77 -4.16
N ILE A 251 -1.67 10.36 -3.78
CA ILE A 251 -1.95 8.98 -3.32
C ILE A 251 -1.83 8.00 -4.49
N VAL A 252 -2.37 8.34 -5.65
CA VAL A 252 -2.28 7.52 -6.87
C VAL A 252 -0.82 7.31 -7.27
N GLU A 253 -0.01 8.38 -7.27
CA GLU A 253 1.42 8.28 -7.56
C GLU A 253 2.17 7.47 -6.51
N TYR A 254 1.85 7.65 -5.23
CA TYR A 254 2.41 6.88 -4.13
C TYR A 254 2.14 5.37 -4.27
N ALA A 255 0.91 5.01 -4.68
CA ALA A 255 0.52 3.63 -4.97
C ALA A 255 1.22 3.08 -6.23
N ARG A 256 1.28 3.88 -7.32
CA ARG A 256 1.98 3.52 -8.57
C ARG A 256 3.43 3.13 -8.34
N GLN A 257 4.14 3.87 -7.49
CA GLN A 257 5.52 3.56 -7.12
C GLN A 257 5.66 2.22 -6.39
N ARG A 258 4.56 1.71 -5.81
CA ARG A 258 4.47 0.40 -5.13
C ARG A 258 3.77 -0.66 -5.97
N HIS A 259 3.58 -0.38 -7.27
CA HIS A 259 2.90 -1.27 -8.21
C HIS A 259 1.48 -1.64 -7.79
N ILE A 260 0.76 -0.69 -7.17
CA ILE A 260 -0.63 -0.82 -6.75
C ILE A 260 -1.48 0.12 -7.61
N GLU A 261 -2.49 -0.44 -8.28
CA GLU A 261 -3.53 0.31 -8.98
C GLU A 261 -4.57 0.81 -7.97
N VAL A 262 -4.96 2.09 -8.08
CA VAL A 262 -6.03 2.67 -7.24
C VAL A 262 -7.32 2.68 -8.04
N ILE A 263 -8.30 1.91 -7.59
CA ILE A 263 -9.63 1.78 -8.20
C ILE A 263 -10.61 2.59 -7.35
N PRO A 264 -11.11 3.75 -7.82
CA PRO A 264 -12.07 4.54 -7.08
C PRO A 264 -13.45 3.91 -7.11
N GLU A 265 -14.22 4.14 -6.05
CA GLU A 265 -15.64 3.83 -6.01
C GLU A 265 -16.46 5.04 -5.62
N ILE A 266 -17.52 5.28 -6.41
CA ILE A 266 -18.64 6.16 -6.08
C ILE A 266 -19.88 5.29 -6.10
N ASP A 267 -20.45 5.01 -4.92
CA ASP A 267 -21.58 4.12 -4.80
C ASP A 267 -22.90 4.80 -5.23
N ILE A 268 -23.60 4.16 -6.14
CA ILE A 268 -24.85 4.62 -6.77
C ILE A 268 -25.69 3.43 -7.19
N PRO A 269 -27.04 3.55 -7.28
CA PRO A 269 -27.87 4.70 -6.90
C PRO A 269 -28.30 4.69 -5.41
N GLY A 270 -27.98 3.63 -4.68
CA GLY A 270 -28.06 3.53 -3.22
C GLY A 270 -26.92 4.28 -2.54
N HIS A 271 -26.92 4.29 -1.22
CA HIS A 271 -25.82 4.86 -0.40
C HIS A 271 -25.43 6.31 -0.75
N THR A 272 -26.43 7.12 -1.12
CA THR A 272 -26.24 8.46 -1.69
C THR A 272 -26.78 9.60 -0.82
N LYS A 273 -27.10 9.37 0.46
CA LYS A 273 -27.67 10.43 1.32
C LYS A 273 -26.75 11.64 1.47
N ALA A 274 -25.43 11.46 1.48
CA ALA A 274 -24.49 12.57 1.51
C ALA A 274 -24.57 13.43 0.22
N LEU A 275 -24.71 12.77 -0.93
CA LEU A 275 -24.93 13.46 -2.20
C LEU A 275 -26.30 14.18 -2.22
N LEU A 276 -27.35 13.50 -1.76
CA LEU A 276 -28.71 14.07 -1.69
C LEU A 276 -28.81 15.22 -0.69
N ALA A 277 -28.08 15.19 0.42
CA ALA A 277 -28.01 16.30 1.35
C ALA A 277 -27.41 17.56 0.71
N ALA A 278 -26.44 17.39 -0.20
CA ALA A 278 -25.83 18.48 -0.96
C ALA A 278 -26.70 18.96 -2.13
N TYR A 279 -27.39 18.03 -2.81
CA TYR A 279 -28.18 18.27 -4.03
C TYR A 279 -29.54 17.55 -3.94
N PRO A 280 -30.48 18.04 -3.14
CA PRO A 280 -31.74 17.35 -2.83
C PRO A 280 -32.64 17.14 -4.06
N GLU A 281 -32.48 17.95 -5.09
CA GLU A 281 -33.20 17.80 -6.35
C GLU A 281 -32.87 16.53 -7.14
N LEU A 282 -31.83 15.77 -6.73
CA LEU A 282 -31.47 14.50 -7.35
C LEU A 282 -32.23 13.30 -6.75
N GLY A 283 -32.89 13.49 -5.60
CA GLY A 283 -33.75 12.50 -4.98
C GLY A 283 -35.20 12.61 -5.45
N CYS A 284 -35.97 11.52 -5.31
CA CYS A 284 -37.37 11.46 -5.79
C CYS A 284 -38.31 12.40 -5.02
N THR A 285 -38.04 12.71 -3.75
CA THR A 285 -38.90 13.60 -2.94
C THR A 285 -38.46 15.06 -2.93
N GLY A 286 -37.28 15.37 -3.48
CA GLY A 286 -36.70 16.73 -3.47
C GLY A 286 -36.23 17.21 -2.07
N GLY A 287 -36.19 16.33 -1.08
CA GLY A 287 -35.68 16.61 0.26
C GLY A 287 -36.74 17.18 1.23
N PRO A 288 -36.30 17.72 2.39
CA PRO A 288 -34.89 17.85 2.79
C PRO A 288 -34.21 16.53 3.15
N TYR A 289 -32.92 16.41 2.84
CA TYR A 289 -32.09 15.26 3.23
C TYR A 289 -30.93 15.72 4.12
N THR A 290 -30.43 14.80 4.94
CA THR A 290 -29.28 15.03 5.82
C THR A 290 -28.25 13.92 5.63
N VAL A 291 -26.97 14.25 5.81
CA VAL A 291 -25.91 13.25 5.85
C VAL A 291 -26.20 12.29 7.01
N SER A 292 -26.12 10.98 6.77
CA SER A 292 -26.53 9.98 7.77
C SER A 292 -25.51 9.85 8.89
N HIS A 293 -26.03 9.66 10.13
CA HIS A 293 -25.24 9.22 11.27
C HIS A 293 -25.25 7.69 11.42
N ASN A 294 -26.26 7.04 10.81
CA ASN A 294 -26.57 5.64 11.04
C ASN A 294 -26.12 4.75 9.89
N TRP A 295 -25.87 3.49 10.24
CA TRP A 295 -25.67 2.39 9.31
C TRP A 295 -26.98 1.94 8.67
N GLY A 296 -26.87 1.20 7.58
CA GLY A 296 -27.95 0.43 7.02
C GLY A 296 -28.44 0.93 5.67
N VAL A 297 -29.52 0.31 5.19
CA VAL A 297 -30.16 0.57 3.90
C VAL A 297 -31.16 1.70 4.05
N HIS A 298 -30.92 2.79 3.34
CA HIS A 298 -31.79 3.95 3.33
C HIS A 298 -32.74 3.93 2.12
N HIS A 299 -34.00 4.37 2.30
CA HIS A 299 -34.98 4.44 1.22
C HIS A 299 -34.73 5.61 0.26
N ASP A 300 -34.02 6.64 0.71
CA ASP A 300 -33.71 7.81 -0.12
C ASP A 300 -32.47 7.52 -0.96
N VAL A 301 -32.72 7.29 -2.24
CA VAL A 301 -31.73 6.94 -3.28
C VAL A 301 -31.84 7.93 -4.43
N LEU A 302 -30.89 7.93 -5.35
CA LEU A 302 -30.97 8.74 -6.57
C LEU A 302 -32.25 8.42 -7.36
N CYS A 303 -32.89 9.45 -7.89
CA CYS A 303 -34.12 9.30 -8.66
C CYS A 303 -33.81 8.90 -10.11
N VAL A 304 -33.94 7.62 -10.44
CA VAL A 304 -33.61 7.07 -11.77
C VAL A 304 -34.49 7.63 -12.89
N GLY A 305 -35.66 8.20 -12.58
CA GLY A 305 -36.52 8.89 -13.53
C GLY A 305 -36.14 10.36 -13.80
N ASN A 306 -35.09 10.86 -13.15
CA ASN A 306 -34.67 12.25 -13.27
C ASN A 306 -33.40 12.34 -14.15
N GLU A 307 -33.54 12.86 -15.38
CA GLU A 307 -32.44 13.01 -16.33
C GLU A 307 -31.27 13.84 -15.80
N ARG A 308 -31.50 14.74 -14.85
CA ARG A 308 -30.46 15.53 -14.20
C ARG A 308 -29.48 14.64 -13.40
N VAL A 309 -29.94 13.52 -12.84
CA VAL A 309 -29.08 12.57 -12.13
C VAL A 309 -27.98 12.06 -13.07
N TYR A 310 -28.34 11.64 -14.28
CA TYR A 310 -27.36 11.13 -15.25
C TYR A 310 -26.37 12.19 -15.69
N ALA A 311 -26.82 13.43 -15.90
CA ALA A 311 -25.93 14.54 -16.23
C ALA A 311 -24.92 14.84 -15.10
N VAL A 312 -25.38 14.81 -13.83
CA VAL A 312 -24.50 15.03 -12.67
C VAL A 312 -23.51 13.89 -12.50
N LEU A 313 -23.95 12.65 -12.65
CA LEU A 313 -23.07 11.48 -12.56
C LEU A 313 -22.03 11.46 -13.68
N GLN A 314 -22.42 11.81 -14.92
CA GLN A 314 -21.47 11.94 -16.02
C GLN A 314 -20.39 12.97 -15.72
N ASP A 315 -20.78 14.15 -15.24
CA ASP A 315 -19.84 15.22 -14.86
C ASP A 315 -18.87 14.77 -13.76
N ILE A 316 -19.36 14.04 -12.75
CA ILE A 316 -18.53 13.48 -11.66
C ILE A 316 -17.53 12.48 -12.23
N ILE A 317 -17.98 11.51 -13.03
CA ILE A 317 -17.13 10.47 -13.62
C ILE A 317 -16.08 11.09 -14.54
N ASP A 318 -16.47 12.07 -15.38
CA ASP A 318 -15.55 12.75 -16.29
C ASP A 318 -14.45 13.51 -15.53
N GLU A 319 -14.80 14.12 -14.41
CA GLU A 319 -13.84 14.83 -13.56
C GLU A 319 -12.90 13.85 -12.84
N LEU A 320 -13.42 12.73 -12.35
CA LEU A 320 -12.63 11.71 -11.67
C LEU A 320 -11.70 10.94 -12.60
N ASN A 321 -12.09 10.71 -13.84
CA ASN A 321 -11.22 10.07 -14.85
C ASN A 321 -9.95 10.89 -15.15
N GLN A 322 -9.91 12.19 -14.79
CA GLN A 322 -8.72 13.02 -14.93
C GLN A 322 -7.70 12.82 -13.80
N VAL A 323 -8.13 12.25 -12.68
CA VAL A 323 -7.28 12.06 -11.49
C VAL A 323 -6.97 10.59 -11.19
N PHE A 324 -7.80 9.66 -11.68
CA PHE A 324 -7.57 8.22 -11.55
C PHE A 324 -7.23 7.58 -12.90
N PRO A 325 -5.96 7.18 -13.12
CA PRO A 325 -5.54 6.51 -14.36
C PRO A 325 -5.87 5.01 -14.37
N SER A 326 -6.81 4.56 -13.56
CA SER A 326 -7.24 3.16 -13.48
C SER A 326 -8.02 2.74 -14.72
N ALA A 327 -7.88 1.48 -15.10
CA ALA A 327 -8.73 0.85 -16.10
C ALA A 327 -10.15 0.53 -15.59
N TYR A 328 -10.35 0.61 -14.27
CA TYR A 328 -11.59 0.26 -13.58
C TYR A 328 -12.12 1.43 -12.76
N PHE A 329 -13.43 1.54 -12.73
CA PHE A 329 -14.19 2.43 -11.87
C PHE A 329 -15.31 1.62 -11.24
N ASN A 330 -15.39 1.56 -9.92
CA ASN A 330 -16.46 0.87 -9.22
C ASN A 330 -17.62 1.84 -8.96
N ILE A 331 -18.83 1.43 -9.32
CA ILE A 331 -20.04 2.22 -9.11
C ILE A 331 -20.92 1.67 -7.98
N GLY A 332 -20.45 0.70 -7.19
CA GLY A 332 -21.23 0.02 -6.16
C GLY A 332 -22.43 -0.73 -6.74
N GLY A 333 -23.61 -0.22 -6.49
CA GLY A 333 -24.85 -0.76 -7.03
C GLY A 333 -25.62 -1.65 -6.06
N ASP A 334 -25.16 -1.72 -4.81
CA ASP A 334 -25.77 -2.50 -3.76
C ASP A 334 -26.92 -1.74 -3.07
N GLU A 335 -27.77 -2.50 -2.44
CA GLU A 335 -28.81 -2.08 -1.49
C GLU A 335 -29.65 -0.86 -1.92
N ALA A 336 -30.03 -0.77 -3.21
CA ALA A 336 -30.85 0.29 -3.76
C ALA A 336 -32.35 -0.07 -3.72
N PRO A 337 -33.10 0.32 -2.66
CA PRO A 337 -34.52 0.00 -2.57
C PRO A 337 -35.36 0.80 -3.57
N SER A 338 -36.28 0.13 -4.27
CA SER A 338 -37.15 0.76 -5.25
C SER A 338 -38.32 1.59 -4.64
N THR A 339 -38.40 1.70 -3.32
CA THR A 339 -39.52 2.31 -2.60
C THR A 339 -39.82 3.73 -3.10
N ARG A 340 -38.79 4.55 -3.32
CA ARG A 340 -38.98 5.94 -3.82
C ARG A 340 -39.27 6.01 -5.32
N TRP A 341 -38.90 5.00 -6.08
CA TRP A 341 -39.17 4.95 -7.53
C TRP A 341 -40.61 4.56 -7.86
N GLN A 342 -41.34 4.03 -6.86
CA GLN A 342 -42.77 3.60 -6.99
C GLN A 342 -43.75 4.71 -6.60
N GLN A 343 -43.26 5.84 -6.07
CA GLN A 343 -44.04 7.00 -5.69
C GLN A 343 -44.16 8.03 -6.82
#